data_0ff3d70837477bdd86ca0b4638fcbdfc
#
_entry.id   0ff3d70837477bdd86ca0b4638fcbdfc
#
_cell.length_a   1.000
_cell.length_b   1.000
_cell.length_c   1.000
_cell.angle_alpha   90.00
_cell.angle_beta   90.00
_cell.angle_gamma   90.00
#
_symmetry.space_group_name_H-M   'P 1'
#
loop_
_entity.id
_entity.type
_entity.pdbx_description
1 polymer ?
#
loop_
_entity_poly.entity_id
_entity_poly.type
_entity_poly.pdbx_seq_one_letter_code
_entity_poly.pdbx_strand_id
1 'polypeptide(L)'
;MTTHTHDTSTVACQQLEHRLLEAWLELGNQFVDPREPLFDGDGAWLPLGAGQHGAASPAWTEQSLQRLRDECRALAAHNEFAINGHENRISYIVGAGHTYRATVRKGRTAPADLPAAVQTLLDDFIFDNRWHARQQEAVRRRDRDGEALLRLFTASDGATRVRFVEPDQLATPPVYAHDPAASLGVLADRDDVETVRGYFIDGELVAPDDLQHRKANVDANVKRGLPLFAPVRKNLRRAEKLLRNMSVVAEIQSAIALIRRHRAATRASVERFVSDTADLTAAEPAASRTSNFRVFGPGTILDAPGGIEYDFPAAALDAGKYVTVLQAELRAIAARLVMPEFMLTSDASNANYASTMVAEGPATRMFQRLQAEQIADDLDLLWRVVRRAAAAGRLPADALDAIEIQAAAPSLAVRDPLAEAQVARIQSASGILSPQTWSQRSGLDYDQEQANLAAHHGQQSTGKNE
;
A
#
# COMPACT_ATOMS: atom_id res chain seq x y z
N MET A 1 40.70 -9.98 -38.96
CA MET A 1 40.36 -10.57 -37.64
C MET A 1 40.65 -9.54 -36.55
N THR A 2 39.98 -8.36 -36.54
CA THR A 2 40.26 -7.27 -35.57
C THR A 2 39.04 -6.38 -35.29
N THR A 3 37.82 -6.92 -35.23
CA THR A 3 36.61 -6.11 -35.01
C THR A 3 35.76 -6.55 -33.80
N HIS A 4 36.18 -7.59 -33.03
CA HIS A 4 35.37 -8.08 -31.89
C HIS A 4 35.85 -7.63 -30.50
N THR A 5 36.97 -6.97 -30.36
CA THR A 5 37.52 -6.53 -29.06
C THR A 5 37.09 -5.15 -28.62
N HIS A 6 36.55 -4.31 -29.50
CA HIS A 6 36.07 -2.97 -29.14
C HIS A 6 34.68 -2.97 -28.51
N ASP A 7 33.82 -3.93 -28.81
CA ASP A 7 32.43 -3.97 -28.37
C ASP A 7 32.29 -4.44 -26.91
N THR A 8 33.13 -5.39 -26.50
CA THR A 8 33.12 -5.90 -25.11
C THR A 8 33.66 -4.90 -24.09
N SER A 9 34.60 -4.03 -24.47
CA SER A 9 35.14 -3.01 -23.56
C SER A 9 34.13 -1.87 -23.33
N THR A 10 33.34 -1.54 -24.35
CA THR A 10 32.30 -0.48 -24.26
C THR A 10 31.14 -0.94 -23.39
N VAL A 11 30.71 -2.19 -23.52
CA VAL A 11 29.65 -2.80 -22.67
C VAL A 11 30.11 -2.90 -21.22
N ALA A 12 31.36 -3.29 -20.98
CA ALA A 12 31.93 -3.38 -19.63
C ALA A 12 32.05 -1.98 -18.99
N CYS A 13 32.41 -0.94 -19.77
CA CYS A 13 32.47 0.43 -19.28
C CYS A 13 31.08 0.98 -18.92
N GLN A 14 30.08 0.71 -19.75
CA GLN A 14 28.69 1.10 -19.47
C GLN A 14 28.11 0.39 -18.23
N GLN A 15 28.44 -0.87 -18.04
CA GLN A 15 28.04 -1.62 -16.85
C GLN A 15 28.73 -1.10 -15.58
N LEU A 16 29.99 -0.66 -15.70
CA LEU A 16 30.74 -0.08 -14.58
C LEU A 16 30.18 1.31 -14.22
N GLU A 17 29.86 2.13 -15.22
CA GLU A 17 29.22 3.43 -15.04
C GLU A 17 27.84 3.28 -14.37
N HIS A 18 27.05 2.32 -14.81
CA HIS A 18 25.73 2.04 -14.19
C HIS A 18 25.87 1.62 -12.72
N ARG A 19 26.80 0.71 -12.40
CA ARG A 19 27.09 0.30 -11.02
C ARG A 19 27.65 1.43 -10.16
N LEU A 20 28.48 2.30 -10.72
CA LEU A 20 28.98 3.49 -10.02
C LEU A 20 27.85 4.49 -9.75
N LEU A 21 26.93 4.65 -10.68
CA LEU A 21 25.76 5.53 -10.52
C LEU A 21 24.81 4.97 -9.47
N GLU A 22 24.55 3.66 -9.49
CA GLU A 22 23.75 2.98 -8.45
C GLU A 22 24.40 3.11 -7.07
N ALA A 23 25.71 2.85 -6.96
CA ALA A 23 26.46 2.99 -5.71
C ALA A 23 26.48 4.46 -5.23
N TRP A 24 26.54 5.44 -6.13
CA TRP A 24 26.46 6.86 -5.81
C TRP A 24 25.09 7.29 -5.33
N LEU A 25 24.02 6.78 -5.96
CA LEU A 25 22.65 6.99 -5.54
C LEU A 25 22.39 6.32 -4.18
N GLU A 26 22.93 5.13 -3.96
CA GLU A 26 22.84 4.42 -2.69
C GLU A 26 23.62 5.15 -1.58
N LEU A 27 24.80 5.66 -1.87
CA LEU A 27 25.58 6.50 -0.96
C LEU A 27 24.87 7.83 -0.67
N GLY A 28 24.27 8.47 -1.67
CA GLY A 28 23.47 9.69 -1.52
C GLY A 28 22.24 9.46 -0.64
N ASN A 29 21.62 8.27 -0.73
CA ASN A 29 20.50 7.88 0.12
C ASN A 29 20.94 7.51 1.56
N GLN A 30 22.20 7.19 1.78
CA GLN A 30 22.75 6.89 3.12
C GLN A 30 23.13 8.14 3.92
N PHE A 31 23.44 9.25 3.26
CA PHE A 31 23.68 10.51 3.93
C PHE A 31 22.37 11.28 4.10
N VAL A 32 21.94 11.48 5.33
CA VAL A 32 21.04 12.60 5.65
C VAL A 32 21.89 13.84 5.43
N ASP A 33 21.63 14.60 4.38
CA ASP A 33 22.26 15.91 4.20
C ASP A 33 21.88 16.76 5.43
N PRO A 34 22.85 17.15 6.29
CA PRO A 34 22.55 18.04 7.40
C PRO A 34 22.07 19.43 6.94
N ARG A 35 22.17 19.71 5.63
CA ARG A 35 21.62 20.89 4.97
C ARG A 35 20.21 20.66 4.44
N GLU A 36 19.70 19.42 4.45
CA GLU A 36 18.29 19.17 4.16
C GLU A 36 17.51 19.88 5.27
N PRO A 37 16.82 21.00 4.99
CA PRO A 37 16.12 21.72 6.04
C PRO A 37 15.13 20.75 6.70
N LEU A 38 14.99 20.86 8.01
CA LEU A 38 14.01 20.10 8.81
C LEU A 38 12.57 20.26 8.28
N PHE A 39 12.36 21.30 7.50
CA PHE A 39 11.17 21.57 6.71
C PHE A 39 11.53 21.31 5.24
N ASP A 40 10.63 20.71 4.46
CA ASP A 40 10.80 20.56 3.03
C ASP A 40 11.30 21.90 2.45
N GLY A 41 12.54 21.92 1.93
CA GLY A 41 13.23 23.15 1.49
C GLY A 41 12.52 23.89 0.38
N ASP A 42 11.53 23.27 -0.25
CA ASP A 42 10.66 23.90 -1.22
C ASP A 42 9.55 24.75 -0.58
N GLY A 43 9.45 24.80 0.77
CA GLY A 43 8.52 25.70 1.49
C GLY A 43 7.06 25.61 1.05
N ALA A 44 6.81 24.78 0.10
CA ALA A 44 5.52 24.60 -0.50
C ALA A 44 4.69 23.65 0.39
N TRP A 45 4.03 24.24 1.36
CA TRP A 45 2.72 23.72 1.71
C TRP A 45 1.99 23.55 0.38
N LEU A 46 1.68 22.32 0.01
CA LEU A 46 0.82 22.06 -1.12
C LEU A 46 -0.50 22.78 -0.85
N PRO A 47 -0.84 23.85 -1.55
CA PRO A 47 -2.16 24.41 -1.46
C PRO A 47 -3.08 23.40 -2.11
N LEU A 48 -3.76 22.65 -1.29
CA LEU A 48 -4.93 21.90 -1.66
C LEU A 48 -5.95 22.96 -2.16
N GLY A 49 -6.23 22.95 -3.45
CA GLY A 49 -7.21 23.86 -4.03
C GLY A 49 -6.67 25.25 -4.41
N ALA A 50 -5.56 25.33 -5.14
CA ALA A 50 -5.25 26.51 -5.90
C ALA A 50 -6.28 26.68 -7.01
N GLY A 51 -7.42 27.27 -6.66
CA GLY A 51 -8.31 27.88 -7.61
C GLY A 51 -7.55 28.94 -8.42
N GLN A 52 -8.02 29.25 -9.59
CA GLN A 52 -7.43 30.11 -10.63
C GLN A 52 -7.09 31.55 -10.21
N HIS A 53 -7.00 31.89 -8.95
CA HIS A 53 -6.74 33.22 -8.45
C HIS A 53 -5.39 33.34 -7.73
N GLY A 54 -4.35 33.47 -8.53
CA GLY A 54 -3.30 34.45 -8.32
C GLY A 54 -2.39 34.33 -7.11
N ALA A 55 -2.02 33.16 -6.66
CA ALA A 55 -0.80 32.97 -5.88
C ALA A 55 -0.04 31.78 -6.44
N ALA A 56 1.23 31.97 -6.76
CA ALA A 56 2.09 30.95 -7.34
C ALA A 56 2.35 29.82 -6.34
N SER A 57 1.39 28.94 -6.24
CA SER A 57 1.65 27.59 -5.75
C SER A 57 2.28 26.82 -6.87
N PRO A 58 3.37 26.08 -6.64
CA PRO A 58 3.89 25.21 -7.66
C PRO A 58 2.79 24.21 -8.01
N ALA A 59 2.16 24.42 -9.15
CA ALA A 59 1.20 23.47 -9.68
C ALA A 59 1.94 22.13 -9.83
N TRP A 60 1.33 21.04 -9.38
CA TRP A 60 1.89 19.71 -9.63
C TRP A 60 2.10 19.54 -11.13
N THR A 61 3.33 19.31 -11.52
CA THR A 61 3.65 18.89 -12.88
C THR A 61 3.50 17.36 -12.96
N GLU A 62 3.24 16.85 -14.16
CA GLU A 62 3.21 15.41 -14.41
C GLU A 62 4.49 14.73 -13.91
N GLN A 63 5.64 15.35 -14.17
CA GLN A 63 6.94 14.84 -13.74
C GLN A 63 7.11 14.83 -12.21
N SER A 64 6.69 15.89 -11.50
CA SER A 64 6.81 15.93 -10.03
C SER A 64 5.89 14.92 -9.37
N LEU A 65 4.68 14.74 -9.90
CA LEU A 65 3.74 13.73 -9.42
C LEU A 65 4.26 12.31 -9.68
N GLN A 66 4.88 12.09 -10.83
CA GLN A 66 5.49 10.80 -11.16
C GLN A 66 6.64 10.46 -10.21
N ARG A 67 7.56 11.36 -9.95
CA ARG A 67 8.65 11.16 -8.98
C ARG A 67 8.11 10.81 -7.59
N LEU A 68 7.08 11.53 -7.14
CA LEU A 68 6.43 11.23 -5.86
C LEU A 68 5.85 9.82 -5.82
N ARG A 69 5.21 9.38 -6.91
CA ARG A 69 4.67 8.02 -7.03
C ARG A 69 5.76 6.96 -7.02
N ASP A 70 6.86 7.19 -7.75
CA ASP A 70 7.99 6.25 -7.78
C ASP A 70 8.61 6.09 -6.39
N GLU A 71 8.77 7.17 -5.63
CA GLU A 71 9.21 7.09 -4.24
C GLU A 71 8.24 6.29 -3.35
N CYS A 72 6.94 6.53 -3.48
CA CYS A 72 5.93 5.83 -2.71
C CYS A 72 5.79 4.36 -3.12
N ARG A 73 5.98 4.04 -4.39
CA ARG A 73 6.03 2.66 -4.92
C ARG A 73 7.21 1.90 -4.34
N ALA A 74 8.39 2.53 -4.31
CA ALA A 74 9.57 1.92 -3.69
C ALA A 74 9.35 1.64 -2.20
N LEU A 75 8.78 2.58 -1.44
CA LEU A 75 8.43 2.36 -0.04
C LEU A 75 7.40 1.24 0.15
N ALA A 76 6.34 1.21 -0.65
CA ALA A 76 5.32 0.17 -0.59
C ALA A 76 5.85 -1.23 -0.96
N ALA A 77 6.96 -1.32 -1.70
CA ALA A 77 7.56 -2.58 -2.12
C ALA A 77 8.66 -3.09 -1.18
N HIS A 78 9.37 -2.20 -0.49
CA HIS A 78 10.60 -2.55 0.22
C HIS A 78 10.59 -2.21 1.71
N ASN A 79 9.76 -1.27 2.16
CA ASN A 79 9.73 -0.88 3.56
C ASN A 79 8.70 -1.73 4.32
N GLU A 80 9.15 -2.45 5.35
CA GLU A 80 8.34 -3.40 6.13
C GLU A 80 7.13 -2.75 6.80
N PHE A 81 7.26 -1.52 7.30
CA PHE A 81 6.15 -0.80 7.94
C PHE A 81 5.13 -0.30 6.92
N ALA A 82 5.60 0.14 5.76
CA ALA A 82 4.72 0.53 4.67
C ALA A 82 3.93 -0.66 4.14
N ILE A 83 4.58 -1.81 3.97
CA ILE A 83 3.95 -3.08 3.53
C ILE A 83 2.89 -3.50 4.56
N ASN A 84 3.24 -3.59 5.85
CA ASN A 84 2.30 -4.01 6.88
C ASN A 84 1.10 -3.06 7.00
N GLY A 85 1.34 -1.75 7.03
CA GLY A 85 0.27 -0.75 7.08
C GLY A 85 -0.67 -0.82 5.88
N HIS A 86 -0.13 -1.05 4.71
CA HIS A 86 -0.82 -1.18 3.44
C HIS A 86 -1.69 -2.46 3.38
N GLU A 87 -1.11 -3.62 3.71
CA GLU A 87 -1.83 -4.90 3.72
C GLU A 87 -2.92 -4.96 4.80
N ASN A 88 -2.70 -4.34 5.97
CA ASN A 88 -3.74 -4.16 6.97
C ASN A 88 -4.92 -3.36 6.40
N ARG A 89 -4.67 -2.26 5.70
CA ARG A 89 -5.73 -1.46 5.08
C ARG A 89 -6.51 -2.27 4.05
N ILE A 90 -5.85 -3.02 3.18
CA ILE A 90 -6.50 -3.90 2.20
C ILE A 90 -7.37 -4.93 2.91
N SER A 91 -6.85 -5.57 3.96
CA SER A 91 -7.55 -6.59 4.72
C SER A 91 -8.81 -6.07 5.41
N TYR A 92 -8.76 -4.85 5.99
CA TYR A 92 -9.91 -4.26 6.66
C TYR A 92 -10.91 -3.60 5.69
N ILE A 93 -10.45 -3.06 4.54
CA ILE A 93 -11.33 -2.41 3.57
C ILE A 93 -12.05 -3.44 2.71
N VAL A 94 -11.32 -4.41 2.16
CA VAL A 94 -11.82 -5.38 1.19
C VAL A 94 -12.00 -6.77 1.80
N GLY A 95 -11.03 -7.23 2.58
CA GLY A 95 -11.02 -8.59 3.13
C GLY A 95 -11.16 -9.65 2.03
N ALA A 96 -12.14 -10.53 2.17
CA ALA A 96 -12.45 -11.56 1.17
C ALA A 96 -13.21 -11.04 -0.07
N GLY A 97 -13.62 -9.79 -0.04
CA GLY A 97 -14.42 -9.15 -1.10
C GLY A 97 -15.77 -8.66 -0.60
N HIS A 98 -16.34 -7.70 -1.34
CA HIS A 98 -17.69 -7.20 -1.07
C HIS A 98 -18.73 -8.06 -1.77
N THR A 99 -19.92 -8.15 -1.21
CA THR A 99 -21.04 -8.86 -1.82
C THR A 99 -22.01 -7.89 -2.47
N TYR A 100 -22.60 -8.28 -3.61
CA TYR A 100 -23.53 -7.46 -4.39
C TYR A 100 -24.79 -8.27 -4.68
N ARG A 101 -25.95 -7.65 -4.46
CA ARG A 101 -27.24 -8.30 -4.66
C ARG A 101 -28.16 -7.39 -5.48
N ALA A 102 -28.70 -7.92 -6.56
CA ALA A 102 -29.72 -7.28 -7.35
C ALA A 102 -31.10 -7.49 -6.72
N THR A 103 -31.82 -6.41 -6.47
CA THR A 103 -33.17 -6.41 -5.90
C THR A 103 -34.08 -5.47 -6.65
N VAL A 104 -35.40 -5.66 -6.56
CA VAL A 104 -36.35 -4.70 -7.14
C VAL A 104 -36.30 -3.40 -6.33
N ARG A 105 -36.14 -2.28 -7.05
CA ARG A 105 -36.11 -0.95 -6.42
C ARG A 105 -37.41 -0.65 -5.70
N LYS A 106 -37.32 -0.12 -4.49
CA LYS A 106 -38.49 0.22 -3.69
C LYS A 106 -39.47 1.12 -4.46
N GLY A 107 -40.74 0.68 -4.53
CA GLY A 107 -41.77 1.42 -5.24
C GLY A 107 -41.81 1.21 -6.78
N ARG A 108 -41.00 0.30 -7.29
CA ARG A 108 -41.06 -0.14 -8.71
C ARG A 108 -41.60 -1.57 -8.80
N THR A 109 -42.13 -1.90 -9.97
CA THR A 109 -42.55 -3.28 -10.31
C THR A 109 -41.59 -3.79 -11.39
N ALA A 110 -41.12 -5.00 -11.25
CA ALA A 110 -40.25 -5.66 -12.23
C ALA A 110 -40.78 -7.06 -12.55
N PRO A 111 -40.53 -7.60 -13.76
CA PRO A 111 -40.72 -9.03 -14.03
C PRO A 111 -39.99 -9.87 -12.97
N ALA A 112 -40.57 -11.02 -12.58
CA ALA A 112 -40.04 -11.83 -11.48
C ALA A 112 -38.63 -12.39 -11.76
N ASP A 113 -38.28 -12.58 -13.01
CA ASP A 113 -36.99 -13.09 -13.48
C ASP A 113 -35.91 -12.00 -13.64
N LEU A 114 -36.30 -10.73 -13.67
CA LEU A 114 -35.34 -9.62 -13.93
C LEU A 114 -34.28 -9.48 -12.85
N PRO A 115 -34.55 -9.52 -11.53
CA PRO A 115 -33.52 -9.49 -10.50
C PRO A 115 -32.53 -10.65 -10.64
N ALA A 116 -33.02 -11.85 -10.95
CA ALA A 116 -32.18 -13.04 -11.15
C ALA A 116 -31.28 -12.89 -12.40
N ALA A 117 -31.81 -12.33 -13.51
CA ALA A 117 -31.02 -12.08 -14.70
C ALA A 117 -29.91 -11.04 -14.46
N VAL A 118 -30.22 -9.97 -13.72
CA VAL A 118 -29.20 -8.98 -13.34
C VAL A 118 -28.18 -9.59 -12.38
N GLN A 119 -28.62 -10.41 -11.41
CA GLN A 119 -27.70 -11.09 -10.49
C GLN A 119 -26.72 -12.01 -11.25
N THR A 120 -27.22 -12.82 -12.18
CA THR A 120 -26.37 -13.66 -13.04
C THR A 120 -25.33 -12.83 -13.80
N LEU A 121 -25.73 -11.68 -14.35
CA LEU A 121 -24.77 -10.77 -15.01
C LEU A 121 -23.68 -10.26 -14.07
N LEU A 122 -24.03 -9.93 -12.81
CA LEU A 122 -23.08 -9.47 -11.81
C LEU A 122 -22.13 -10.60 -11.40
N ASP A 123 -22.65 -11.80 -11.21
CA ASP A 123 -21.86 -12.99 -10.82
C ASP A 123 -20.88 -13.37 -11.94
N ASP A 124 -21.33 -13.37 -13.21
CA ASP A 124 -20.46 -13.56 -14.38
C ASP A 124 -19.34 -12.52 -14.40
N PHE A 125 -19.69 -11.23 -14.19
CA PHE A 125 -18.69 -10.15 -14.16
C PHE A 125 -17.67 -10.36 -13.05
N ILE A 126 -18.11 -10.70 -11.83
CA ILE A 126 -17.24 -10.95 -10.66
C ILE A 126 -16.30 -12.11 -10.97
N PHE A 127 -16.82 -13.21 -11.52
CA PHE A 127 -16.04 -14.39 -11.85
C PHE A 127 -15.02 -14.12 -12.96
N ASP A 128 -15.46 -13.61 -14.11
CA ASP A 128 -14.62 -13.39 -15.30
C ASP A 128 -13.50 -12.38 -15.06
N ASN A 129 -13.76 -11.38 -14.24
CA ASN A 129 -12.77 -10.35 -13.90
C ASN A 129 -11.97 -10.67 -12.65
N ARG A 130 -12.25 -11.77 -11.91
CA ARG A 130 -11.69 -12.03 -10.58
C ARG A 130 -11.83 -10.81 -9.68
N TRP A 131 -13.06 -10.29 -9.59
CA TRP A 131 -13.31 -8.94 -9.09
C TRP A 131 -12.79 -8.72 -7.66
N HIS A 132 -12.91 -9.70 -6.77
CA HIS A 132 -12.42 -9.56 -5.38
C HIS A 132 -10.91 -9.32 -5.31
N ALA A 133 -10.13 -10.01 -6.13
CA ALA A 133 -8.69 -9.74 -6.22
C ALA A 133 -8.39 -8.34 -6.80
N ARG A 134 -9.21 -7.87 -7.75
CA ARG A 134 -9.08 -6.52 -8.30
C ARG A 134 -9.50 -5.43 -7.32
N GLN A 135 -10.46 -5.69 -6.43
CA GLN A 135 -10.80 -4.78 -5.34
C GLN A 135 -9.59 -4.54 -4.43
N GLN A 136 -8.90 -5.62 -4.04
CA GLN A 136 -7.66 -5.54 -3.26
C GLN A 136 -6.58 -4.76 -4.02
N GLU A 137 -6.41 -5.03 -5.31
CA GLU A 137 -5.47 -4.31 -6.17
C GLU A 137 -5.86 -2.84 -6.31
N ALA A 138 -7.15 -2.50 -6.43
CA ALA A 138 -7.62 -1.11 -6.50
C ALA A 138 -7.27 -0.33 -5.23
N VAL A 139 -7.45 -0.91 -4.05
CA VAL A 139 -7.03 -0.28 -2.78
C VAL A 139 -5.51 -0.15 -2.75
N ARG A 140 -4.77 -1.18 -3.15
CA ARG A 140 -3.30 -1.14 -3.22
C ARG A 140 -2.80 -0.01 -4.12
N ARG A 141 -3.39 0.17 -5.29
CA ARG A 141 -3.04 1.26 -6.22
C ARG A 141 -3.42 2.63 -5.67
N ARG A 142 -4.62 2.78 -5.10
CA ARG A 142 -5.05 4.03 -4.45
C ARG A 142 -4.10 4.48 -3.35
N ASP A 143 -3.66 3.56 -2.50
CA ASP A 143 -2.74 3.87 -1.41
C ASP A 143 -1.33 4.20 -1.94
N ARG A 144 -0.81 3.40 -2.87
CA ARG A 144 0.54 3.49 -3.40
C ARG A 144 0.73 4.64 -4.38
N ASP A 145 -0.21 4.78 -5.33
CA ASP A 145 -0.12 5.71 -6.46
C ASP A 145 -1.01 6.95 -6.25
N GLY A 146 -1.90 6.92 -5.25
CA GLY A 146 -2.91 7.95 -4.99
C GLY A 146 -4.19 7.78 -5.81
N GLU A 147 -4.19 6.86 -6.76
CA GLU A 147 -5.34 6.64 -7.65
C GLU A 147 -5.34 5.23 -8.22
N ALA A 148 -6.52 4.76 -8.62
CA ALA A 148 -6.71 3.55 -9.40
C ALA A 148 -7.51 3.88 -10.66
N LEU A 149 -6.99 3.48 -11.81
CA LEU A 149 -7.57 3.73 -13.12
C LEU A 149 -8.02 2.39 -13.71
N LEU A 150 -9.31 2.24 -13.93
CA LEU A 150 -9.93 1.01 -14.41
C LEU A 150 -10.55 1.25 -15.78
N ARG A 151 -9.92 0.74 -16.82
CA ARG A 151 -10.45 0.79 -18.20
C ARG A 151 -11.40 -0.37 -18.45
N LEU A 152 -12.56 -0.05 -19.00
CA LEU A 152 -13.62 -0.99 -19.32
C LEU A 152 -13.63 -1.30 -20.82
N PHE A 153 -13.65 -2.59 -21.14
CA PHE A 153 -13.75 -3.09 -22.50
C PHE A 153 -15.02 -3.92 -22.61
N THR A 154 -15.86 -3.61 -23.62
CA THR A 154 -17.10 -4.33 -23.87
C THR A 154 -16.92 -5.23 -25.08
N ALA A 155 -17.16 -6.52 -24.92
CA ALA A 155 -17.18 -7.47 -26.01
C ALA A 155 -18.49 -7.35 -26.81
N SER A 156 -18.54 -7.95 -28.00
CA SER A 156 -19.73 -7.91 -28.88
C SER A 156 -20.97 -8.53 -28.26
N ASP A 157 -20.80 -9.43 -27.31
CA ASP A 157 -21.88 -10.07 -26.54
C ASP A 157 -22.32 -9.25 -25.32
N GLY A 158 -21.77 -8.05 -25.11
CA GLY A 158 -22.06 -7.18 -23.96
C GLY A 158 -21.32 -7.53 -22.68
N ALA A 159 -20.45 -8.56 -22.68
CA ALA A 159 -19.60 -8.87 -21.53
C ALA A 159 -18.58 -7.75 -21.32
N THR A 160 -18.45 -7.31 -20.08
CA THR A 160 -17.50 -6.22 -19.72
C THR A 160 -16.27 -6.78 -19.03
N ARG A 161 -15.10 -6.44 -19.57
CA ARG A 161 -13.79 -6.74 -18.98
C ARG A 161 -13.15 -5.47 -18.44
N VAL A 162 -12.50 -5.57 -17.29
CA VAL A 162 -11.80 -4.46 -16.63
C VAL A 162 -10.29 -4.71 -16.66
N ARG A 163 -9.53 -3.65 -16.94
CA ARG A 163 -8.06 -3.65 -16.88
C ARG A 163 -7.59 -2.41 -16.16
N PHE A 164 -6.55 -2.54 -15.36
CA PHE A 164 -5.89 -1.39 -14.77
C PHE A 164 -5.03 -0.68 -15.81
N VAL A 165 -5.02 0.64 -15.72
CA VAL A 165 -4.15 1.54 -16.47
C VAL A 165 -3.13 2.11 -15.48
N GLU A 166 -1.88 2.21 -15.89
CA GLU A 166 -0.86 2.81 -15.05
C GLU A 166 -1.01 4.35 -15.06
N PRO A 167 -0.81 5.01 -13.90
CA PRO A 167 -0.88 6.46 -13.81
C PRO A 167 0.01 7.22 -14.79
N ASP A 168 1.11 6.62 -15.21
CA ASP A 168 2.11 7.17 -16.13
C ASP A 168 1.59 7.24 -17.57
N GLN A 169 0.63 6.38 -17.91
CA GLN A 169 -0.02 6.39 -19.23
C GLN A 169 -0.97 7.59 -19.40
N LEU A 170 -1.35 8.24 -18.28
CA LEU A 170 -2.14 9.47 -18.32
C LEU A 170 -1.23 10.68 -18.41
N ALA A 171 -1.08 11.21 -19.61
CA ALA A 171 -0.30 12.42 -19.89
C ALA A 171 -1.03 13.32 -20.88
N THR A 172 -0.92 14.63 -20.69
CA THR A 172 -1.52 15.61 -21.59
C THR A 172 -0.70 15.73 -22.87
N PRO A 173 -1.28 15.41 -24.04
CA PRO A 173 -0.54 15.55 -25.31
C PRO A 173 -0.11 16.99 -25.56
N PRO A 174 1.04 17.23 -26.22
CA PRO A 174 1.56 18.57 -26.50
C PRO A 174 0.57 19.48 -27.22
N VAL A 175 -0.31 18.91 -28.05
CA VAL A 175 -1.36 19.64 -28.78
C VAL A 175 -2.33 20.35 -27.83
N TYR A 176 -2.53 19.81 -26.63
CA TYR A 176 -3.41 20.35 -25.59
C TYR A 176 -2.67 21.12 -24.50
N ALA A 177 -1.36 21.33 -24.62
CA ALA A 177 -0.53 21.96 -23.57
C ALA A 177 -0.99 23.38 -23.19
N HIS A 178 -1.69 24.07 -24.09
CA HIS A 178 -2.21 25.43 -23.88
C HIS A 178 -3.71 25.46 -23.56
N ASP A 179 -4.38 24.32 -23.52
CA ASP A 179 -5.80 24.25 -23.15
C ASP A 179 -5.94 24.18 -21.62
N PRO A 180 -6.49 25.20 -20.95
CA PRO A 180 -6.66 25.21 -19.51
C PRO A 180 -7.57 24.07 -19.01
N ALA A 181 -8.45 23.54 -19.86
CA ALA A 181 -9.30 22.41 -19.55
C ALA A 181 -8.52 21.07 -19.50
N ALA A 182 -7.41 20.98 -20.26
CA ALA A 182 -6.60 19.77 -20.37
C ALA A 182 -5.34 19.90 -19.50
N SER A 183 -5.22 19.13 -18.45
CA SER A 183 -4.01 19.07 -17.63
C SER A 183 -3.88 17.74 -16.91
N LEU A 184 -2.65 17.28 -16.70
CA LEU A 184 -2.34 16.04 -15.99
C LEU A 184 -3.00 14.80 -16.61
N GLY A 185 -3.18 14.80 -17.94
CA GLY A 185 -3.83 13.71 -18.68
C GLY A 185 -5.35 13.69 -18.58
N VAL A 186 -5.99 14.69 -17.96
CA VAL A 186 -7.44 14.78 -17.79
C VAL A 186 -7.99 16.01 -18.50
N LEU A 187 -8.94 15.78 -19.41
CA LEU A 187 -9.72 16.81 -20.07
C LEU A 187 -11.01 17.00 -19.28
N ALA A 188 -11.16 18.14 -18.61
CA ALA A 188 -12.37 18.51 -17.86
C ALA A 188 -13.22 19.51 -18.65
N ASP A 189 -14.41 19.79 -18.16
CA ASP A 189 -15.19 20.90 -18.66
C ASP A 189 -14.52 22.23 -18.25
N ARG A 190 -14.69 23.29 -19.07
CA ARG A 190 -14.08 24.59 -18.79
C ARG A 190 -14.72 25.30 -17.61
N ASP A 191 -16.01 25.11 -17.45
CA ASP A 191 -16.82 25.77 -16.43
C ASP A 191 -16.99 24.90 -15.17
N ASP A 192 -16.74 23.59 -15.30
CA ASP A 192 -16.86 22.60 -14.22
C ASP A 192 -15.72 21.60 -14.26
N VAL A 193 -14.72 21.82 -13.43
CA VAL A 193 -13.51 20.97 -13.34
C VAL A 193 -13.82 19.54 -12.86
N GLU A 194 -14.95 19.32 -12.19
CA GLU A 194 -15.37 17.99 -11.73
C GLU A 194 -16.02 17.17 -12.84
N THR A 195 -16.56 17.82 -13.86
CA THR A 195 -17.10 17.15 -15.05
C THR A 195 -15.98 16.79 -16.02
N VAL A 196 -15.60 15.52 -16.02
CA VAL A 196 -14.57 14.99 -16.92
C VAL A 196 -15.16 14.74 -18.31
N ARG A 197 -14.52 15.29 -19.35
CA ARG A 197 -14.83 15.08 -20.77
C ARG A 197 -14.05 13.94 -21.40
N GLY A 198 -12.89 13.57 -20.84
CA GLY A 198 -12.08 12.48 -21.33
C GLY A 198 -10.74 12.37 -20.61
N TYR A 199 -10.05 11.29 -20.93
CA TYR A 199 -8.72 10.98 -20.39
C TYR A 199 -7.76 10.72 -21.55
N PHE A 200 -6.58 11.32 -21.51
CA PHE A 200 -5.53 11.03 -22.48
C PHE A 200 -4.68 9.86 -21.99
N ILE A 201 -4.86 8.69 -22.60
CA ILE A 201 -4.12 7.46 -22.28
C ILE A 201 -3.23 7.15 -23.48
N ASP A 202 -1.90 7.14 -23.27
CA ASP A 202 -0.92 6.93 -24.35
C ASP A 202 -1.13 7.84 -25.56
N GLY A 203 -1.62 9.08 -25.32
CA GLY A 203 -1.91 10.08 -26.35
C GLY A 203 -3.29 9.96 -27.01
N GLU A 204 -4.06 8.92 -26.72
CA GLU A 204 -5.43 8.74 -27.19
C GLU A 204 -6.46 9.31 -26.20
N LEU A 205 -7.50 9.97 -26.72
CA LEU A 205 -8.59 10.46 -25.90
C LEU A 205 -9.61 9.33 -25.65
N VAL A 206 -9.74 8.89 -24.42
CA VAL A 206 -10.66 7.87 -23.94
C VAL A 206 -11.87 8.52 -23.29
N ALA A 207 -13.06 8.03 -23.62
CA ALA A 207 -14.32 8.54 -23.06
C ALA A 207 -14.42 8.28 -21.54
N PRO A 208 -15.10 9.16 -20.78
CA PRO A 208 -15.26 8.98 -19.32
C PRO A 208 -16.00 7.69 -18.96
N ASP A 209 -16.91 7.23 -19.82
CA ASP A 209 -17.65 5.98 -19.60
C ASP A 209 -16.77 4.73 -19.74
N ASP A 210 -15.64 4.83 -20.43
CA ASP A 210 -14.70 3.74 -20.65
C ASP A 210 -13.57 3.68 -19.61
N LEU A 211 -13.48 4.68 -18.73
CA LEU A 211 -12.50 4.72 -17.66
C LEU A 211 -13.16 5.12 -16.33
N GLN A 212 -13.00 4.30 -15.30
CA GLN A 212 -13.31 4.71 -13.95
C GLN A 212 -12.03 5.18 -13.26
N HIS A 213 -12.03 6.41 -12.77
CA HIS A 213 -10.92 7.03 -12.08
C HIS A 213 -11.23 7.18 -10.59
N ARG A 214 -10.60 6.36 -9.75
CA ARG A 214 -10.75 6.36 -8.29
C ARG A 214 -9.61 7.15 -7.67
N LYS A 215 -9.84 8.41 -7.33
CA LYS A 215 -8.86 9.30 -6.70
C LYS A 215 -8.83 9.10 -5.18
N ALA A 216 -7.66 9.33 -4.56
CA ALA A 216 -7.49 9.28 -3.12
C ALA A 216 -6.70 10.48 -2.60
N ASN A 217 -6.95 10.87 -1.34
CA ASN A 217 -6.23 11.91 -0.58
C ASN A 217 -6.27 13.30 -1.23
N VAL A 218 -7.31 13.61 -1.97
CA VAL A 218 -7.51 14.91 -2.64
C VAL A 218 -8.99 15.29 -2.62
N ASP A 219 -9.26 16.57 -2.82
CA ASP A 219 -10.61 17.11 -2.96
C ASP A 219 -11.19 16.78 -4.36
N ALA A 220 -12.51 16.94 -4.50
CA ALA A 220 -13.23 16.58 -5.73
C ALA A 220 -12.73 17.33 -6.97
N ASN A 221 -12.37 18.61 -6.80
CA ASN A 221 -11.89 19.51 -7.86
C ASN A 221 -10.43 19.24 -8.28
N VAL A 222 -9.72 18.33 -7.61
CA VAL A 222 -8.35 17.97 -7.98
C VAL A 222 -8.36 16.84 -9.01
N LYS A 223 -7.66 17.04 -10.13
CA LYS A 223 -7.70 16.11 -11.27
C LYS A 223 -7.02 14.77 -11.00
N ARG A 224 -5.96 14.71 -10.18
CA ARG A 224 -5.17 13.50 -9.90
C ARG A 224 -5.05 13.26 -8.41
N GLY A 225 -5.06 12.00 -8.01
CA GLY A 225 -4.90 11.58 -6.62
C GLY A 225 -3.45 11.64 -6.11
N LEU A 226 -3.29 11.68 -4.78
CA LEU A 226 -1.99 11.71 -4.11
C LEU A 226 -1.75 10.42 -3.30
N PRO A 227 -0.53 9.84 -3.36
CA PRO A 227 -0.16 8.65 -2.59
C PRO A 227 -0.39 8.80 -1.10
N LEU A 228 -0.83 7.72 -0.45
CA LEU A 228 -1.04 7.68 0.99
C LEU A 228 0.23 7.97 1.77
N PHE A 229 1.37 7.45 1.29
CA PHE A 229 2.66 7.56 1.95
C PHE A 229 3.37 8.91 1.72
N ALA A 230 2.85 9.76 0.82
CA ALA A 230 3.50 11.03 0.48
C ALA A 230 3.89 11.89 1.69
N PRO A 231 3.03 12.12 2.72
CA PRO A 231 3.39 12.92 3.88
C PRO A 231 4.39 12.25 4.83
N VAL A 232 4.45 10.92 4.85
CA VAL A 232 5.27 10.14 5.81
C VAL A 232 6.44 9.42 5.16
N ARG A 233 6.74 9.71 3.89
CA ARG A 233 7.86 9.07 3.17
C ARG A 233 9.20 9.24 3.86
N LYS A 234 9.44 10.43 4.46
CA LYS A 234 10.67 10.70 5.23
C LYS A 234 10.70 9.92 6.55
N ASN A 235 9.56 9.80 7.24
CA ASN A 235 9.46 9.02 8.48
C ASN A 235 9.73 7.53 8.22
N LEU A 236 9.16 6.96 7.15
CA LEU A 236 9.41 5.58 6.74
C LEU A 236 10.89 5.31 6.46
N ARG A 237 11.56 6.18 5.69
CA ARG A 237 12.99 6.08 5.43
C ARG A 237 13.85 6.22 6.69
N ARG A 238 13.47 7.12 7.62
CA ARG A 238 14.17 7.29 8.90
C ARG A 238 14.00 6.06 9.80
N ALA A 239 12.80 5.51 9.89
CA ALA A 239 12.53 4.31 10.67
C ALA A 239 13.40 3.13 10.18
N GLU A 240 13.43 2.88 8.88
CA GLU A 240 14.27 1.86 8.25
C GLU A 240 15.76 2.10 8.52
N LYS A 241 16.23 3.33 8.36
CA LYS A 241 17.62 3.70 8.62
C LYS A 241 18.00 3.53 10.09
N LEU A 242 17.10 3.91 11.02
CA LEU A 242 17.32 3.70 12.45
C LEU A 242 17.45 2.23 12.78
N LEU A 243 16.57 1.36 12.27
CA LEU A 243 16.67 -0.09 12.47
C LEU A 243 17.98 -0.66 11.94
N ARG A 244 18.36 -0.29 10.72
CA ARG A 244 19.65 -0.71 10.14
C ARG A 244 20.83 -0.26 10.99
N ASN A 245 20.85 1.02 11.43
CA ASN A 245 21.91 1.54 12.27
C ASN A 245 21.97 0.82 13.63
N MET A 246 20.82 0.56 14.26
CA MET A 246 20.75 -0.20 15.51
C MET A 246 21.31 -1.61 15.34
N SER A 247 21.00 -2.29 14.25
CA SER A 247 21.52 -3.63 13.94
C SER A 247 23.03 -3.60 13.74
N VAL A 248 23.56 -2.62 13.00
CA VAL A 248 25.01 -2.45 12.79
C VAL A 248 25.73 -2.15 14.10
N VAL A 249 25.17 -1.28 14.95
CA VAL A 249 25.73 -0.99 16.27
C VAL A 249 25.75 -2.26 17.14
N ALA A 250 24.67 -3.02 17.17
CA ALA A 250 24.60 -4.28 17.90
C ALA A 250 25.60 -5.32 17.37
N GLU A 251 25.79 -5.39 16.06
CA GLU A 251 26.78 -6.25 15.42
C GLU A 251 28.19 -5.86 15.82
N ILE A 252 28.55 -4.57 15.78
CA ILE A 252 29.84 -4.06 16.20
C ILE A 252 30.08 -4.34 17.69
N GLN A 253 29.09 -4.10 18.55
CA GLN A 253 29.20 -4.38 20.00
C GLN A 253 29.39 -5.86 20.28
N SER A 254 28.72 -6.74 19.53
CA SER A 254 28.87 -8.19 19.68
C SER A 254 30.18 -8.73 19.09
N ALA A 255 30.77 -8.03 18.12
CA ALA A 255 32.00 -8.43 17.46
C ALA A 255 33.25 -8.22 18.35
N ILE A 256 33.24 -7.23 19.25
CA ILE A 256 34.39 -6.88 20.08
C ILE A 256 34.25 -7.53 21.47
N ALA A 257 34.94 -8.64 21.67
CA ALA A 257 34.89 -9.37 22.95
C ALA A 257 35.82 -8.75 24.03
N LEU A 258 36.96 -8.18 23.65
CA LEU A 258 37.94 -7.67 24.57
C LEU A 258 38.86 -6.62 23.94
N ILE A 259 39.10 -5.52 24.67
CA ILE A 259 40.16 -4.55 24.33
C ILE A 259 41.26 -4.69 25.34
N ARG A 260 42.45 -5.13 24.90
CA ARG A 260 43.63 -5.25 25.75
C ARG A 260 44.49 -4.02 25.57
N ARG A 261 44.68 -3.24 26.65
CA ARG A 261 45.55 -2.06 26.66
C ARG A 261 46.94 -2.39 27.23
N HIS A 262 47.96 -2.21 26.43
CA HIS A 262 49.35 -2.41 26.84
C HIS A 262 49.96 -1.07 27.29
N ARG A 263 50.18 -0.87 28.57
CA ARG A 263 50.57 0.43 29.15
C ARG A 263 52.01 0.89 28.84
N ALA A 264 52.91 0.08 28.39
CA ALA A 264 54.30 0.46 28.16
C ALA A 264 54.94 -0.18 26.91
N ALA A 265 54.10 -0.66 25.99
CA ALA A 265 54.61 -1.38 24.83
C ALA A 265 54.63 -0.47 23.58
N THR A 266 55.72 -0.54 22.82
CA THR A 266 55.79 0.08 21.51
C THR A 266 54.91 -0.71 20.50
N ARG A 267 54.46 -0.06 19.43
CA ARG A 267 53.68 -0.71 18.39
C ARG A 267 54.31 -2.02 17.88
N ALA A 268 55.63 -2.02 17.69
CA ALA A 268 56.38 -3.22 17.26
C ALA A 268 56.33 -4.37 18.25
N SER A 269 56.29 -4.10 19.59
CA SER A 269 56.21 -5.15 20.59
C SER A 269 54.80 -5.72 20.71
N VAL A 270 53.77 -4.93 20.47
CA VAL A 270 52.36 -5.41 20.42
C VAL A 270 52.11 -6.22 19.15
N GLU A 271 52.61 -5.77 17.99
CA GLU A 271 52.53 -6.53 16.75
C GLU A 271 53.23 -7.88 16.85
N ARG A 272 54.38 -7.95 17.50
CA ARG A 272 55.08 -9.21 17.76
C ARG A 272 54.30 -10.13 18.70
N PHE A 273 53.74 -9.60 19.79
CA PHE A 273 52.89 -10.36 20.69
C PHE A 273 51.66 -10.92 20.03
N VAL A 274 51.01 -10.14 19.15
CA VAL A 274 49.82 -10.56 18.37
C VAL A 274 50.21 -11.62 17.34
N SER A 275 51.37 -11.49 16.66
CA SER A 275 51.83 -12.49 15.70
C SER A 275 52.20 -13.79 16.40
N ASP A 276 52.91 -13.74 17.54
CA ASP A 276 53.29 -14.92 18.30
C ASP A 276 52.08 -15.66 18.90
N THR A 277 51.02 -14.94 19.23
CA THR A 277 49.77 -15.53 19.72
C THR A 277 48.91 -16.10 18.57
N ALA A 278 48.95 -15.51 17.37
CA ALA A 278 48.23 -15.98 16.18
C ALA A 278 48.88 -17.26 15.60
N ASP A 279 50.21 -17.37 15.64
CA ASP A 279 50.95 -18.57 15.19
C ASP A 279 50.65 -19.81 16.05
N LEU A 280 50.14 -19.63 17.28
CA LEU A 280 49.67 -20.73 18.13
C LEU A 280 48.23 -21.21 17.79
N THR A 281 47.50 -20.49 16.97
CA THR A 281 46.04 -20.76 16.74
C THR A 281 45.66 -21.02 15.29
N ALA A 282 46.49 -20.78 14.29
CA ALA A 282 46.05 -20.96 12.87
C ALA A 282 47.21 -21.33 11.93
N ALA A 283 47.14 -22.48 11.36
CA ALA A 283 47.89 -22.90 10.19
C ALA A 283 47.09 -22.51 8.91
N GLU A 284 47.25 -21.26 8.44
CA GLU A 284 46.88 -20.89 7.07
C GLU A 284 47.78 -19.73 6.57
N PRO A 285 48.21 -19.73 5.28
CA PRO A 285 49.22 -18.83 4.79
C PRO A 285 48.70 -17.42 4.51
N ALA A 286 49.55 -16.45 4.90
CA ALA A 286 49.35 -15.04 4.75
C ALA A 286 49.13 -14.57 3.29
N ALA A 287 48.00 -14.00 3.00
CA ALA A 287 47.78 -13.20 1.81
C ALA A 287 47.92 -11.68 2.09
N SER A 288 48.85 -11.11 1.34
CA SER A 288 49.05 -9.71 0.98
C SER A 288 48.54 -8.58 1.89
N ARG A 289 49.49 -7.88 2.45
CA ARG A 289 49.39 -6.63 3.24
C ARG A 289 49.09 -5.42 2.35
N THR A 290 47.84 -5.12 2.04
CA THR A 290 47.46 -3.77 1.55
C THR A 290 45.93 -3.51 1.66
N SER A 291 45.39 -3.54 2.87
CA SER A 291 44.17 -2.77 3.15
C SER A 291 44.12 -2.41 4.63
N ASN A 292 44.01 -1.11 4.90
CA ASN A 292 43.85 -0.57 6.25
C ASN A 292 42.44 -0.76 6.83
N PHE A 293 41.63 -1.58 6.21
CA PHE A 293 40.31 -1.93 6.70
C PHE A 293 40.31 -3.36 7.24
N ARG A 294 40.36 -3.47 8.59
CA ARG A 294 40.13 -4.73 9.28
C ARG A 294 38.64 -4.92 9.47
N VAL A 295 38.09 -5.94 8.87
CA VAL A 295 36.72 -6.41 9.19
C VAL A 295 36.84 -7.18 10.51
N PHE A 296 36.15 -6.69 11.53
CA PHE A 296 36.09 -7.35 12.83
C PHE A 296 34.93 -8.36 12.80
N GLY A 297 35.25 -9.65 13.04
CA GLY A 297 34.26 -10.71 13.21
C GLY A 297 33.87 -10.89 14.69
N PRO A 298 32.82 -11.69 14.97
CA PRO A 298 32.41 -12.00 16.35
C PRO A 298 33.55 -12.61 17.17
N GLY A 299 33.80 -12.05 18.36
CA GLY A 299 34.85 -12.53 19.26
C GLY A 299 36.24 -11.93 19.04
N THR A 300 36.35 -10.88 18.19
CA THR A 300 37.64 -10.22 17.94
C THR A 300 38.23 -9.61 19.22
N ILE A 301 39.48 -9.94 19.51
CA ILE A 301 40.28 -9.30 20.56
C ILE A 301 41.10 -8.18 19.91
N LEU A 302 40.99 -6.98 20.44
CA LEU A 302 41.69 -5.80 19.92
C LEU A 302 42.84 -5.47 20.87
N ASP A 303 44.07 -5.55 20.36
CA ASP A 303 45.28 -5.18 21.10
C ASP A 303 45.70 -3.74 20.77
N ALA A 304 45.71 -2.87 21.78
CA ALA A 304 46.09 -1.47 21.66
C ALA A 304 47.48 -1.23 22.26
N PRO A 305 48.47 -0.69 21.49
CA PRO A 305 49.77 -0.31 22.00
C PRO A 305 49.67 0.91 22.93
N GLY A 306 50.63 1.06 23.84
CA GLY A 306 50.69 2.20 24.77
C GLY A 306 50.74 3.52 24.01
N GLY A 307 49.84 4.43 24.34
CA GLY A 307 49.72 5.74 23.71
C GLY A 307 48.66 5.86 22.60
N ILE A 308 48.00 4.76 22.22
CA ILE A 308 46.82 4.79 21.36
C ILE A 308 45.60 4.44 22.20
N GLU A 309 44.69 5.35 22.31
CA GLU A 309 43.40 5.13 22.94
C GLU A 309 42.34 4.89 21.83
N TYR A 310 41.75 3.71 21.88
CA TYR A 310 40.59 3.43 21.01
C TYR A 310 39.34 3.88 21.75
N ASP A 311 38.72 4.91 21.25
CA ASP A 311 37.39 5.31 21.70
C ASP A 311 36.37 4.65 20.79
N PHE A 312 35.46 3.88 21.38
CA PHE A 312 34.34 3.27 20.67
C PHE A 312 33.08 4.02 21.04
N PRO A 313 32.69 5.04 20.25
CA PRO A 313 31.43 5.75 20.47
C PRO A 313 30.24 4.80 20.53
N ALA A 314 30.31 3.67 19.79
CA ALA A 314 29.29 2.64 19.81
C ALA A 314 29.10 1.95 21.17
N ALA A 315 30.16 1.83 22.02
CA ALA A 315 30.04 1.23 23.35
C ALA A 315 29.25 2.12 24.33
N ALA A 316 29.23 3.43 24.10
CA ALA A 316 28.48 4.40 24.89
C ALA A 316 27.06 4.65 24.39
N LEU A 317 26.66 4.07 23.24
CA LEU A 317 25.34 4.24 22.65
C LEU A 317 24.35 3.33 23.40
N ASP A 318 23.39 3.97 24.06
CA ASP A 318 22.27 3.30 24.72
C ASP A 318 21.21 2.96 23.64
N ALA A 319 21.12 1.69 23.28
CA ALA A 319 20.15 1.19 22.31
C ALA A 319 18.70 1.56 22.69
N GLY A 320 18.40 1.66 24.00
CA GLY A 320 17.08 2.06 24.47
C GLY A 320 16.64 3.45 24.02
N LYS A 321 17.59 4.38 23.87
CA LYS A 321 17.27 5.74 23.37
C LYS A 321 16.87 5.74 21.90
N TYR A 322 17.50 4.89 21.09
CA TYR A 322 17.12 4.74 19.68
C TYR A 322 15.73 4.13 19.51
N VAL A 323 15.38 3.15 20.36
CA VAL A 323 14.02 2.56 20.36
C VAL A 323 12.96 3.62 20.58
N THR A 324 13.17 4.56 21.51
CA THR A 324 12.22 5.64 21.78
C THR A 324 12.03 6.57 20.57
N VAL A 325 13.11 6.91 19.86
CA VAL A 325 13.04 7.70 18.64
C VAL A 325 12.34 6.94 17.54
N LEU A 326 12.67 5.67 17.35
CA LEU A 326 12.00 4.80 16.38
C LEU A 326 10.48 4.72 16.63
N GLN A 327 10.08 4.52 17.89
CA GLN A 327 8.66 4.51 18.25
C GLN A 327 7.95 5.84 17.93
N ALA A 328 8.61 6.98 18.10
CA ALA A 328 8.05 8.28 17.71
C ALA A 328 7.82 8.38 16.19
N GLU A 329 8.77 7.91 15.38
CA GLU A 329 8.60 7.85 13.92
C GLU A 329 7.47 6.89 13.52
N LEU A 330 7.37 5.71 14.15
CA LEU A 330 6.32 4.72 13.88
C LEU A 330 4.94 5.25 14.27
N ARG A 331 4.81 6.00 15.36
CA ARG A 331 3.56 6.68 15.75
C ARG A 331 3.14 7.73 14.74
N ALA A 332 4.08 8.49 14.18
CA ALA A 332 3.78 9.46 13.12
C ALA A 332 3.27 8.77 11.86
N ILE A 333 3.87 7.63 11.46
CA ILE A 333 3.41 6.83 10.34
C ILE A 333 2.02 6.25 10.63
N ALA A 334 1.83 5.65 11.80
CA ALA A 334 0.56 5.08 12.25
C ALA A 334 -0.56 6.12 12.26
N ALA A 335 -0.26 7.34 12.72
CA ALA A 335 -1.20 8.47 12.71
C ALA A 335 -1.65 8.83 11.29
N ARG A 336 -0.76 8.84 10.30
CA ARG A 336 -1.13 9.06 8.89
C ARG A 336 -2.03 7.96 8.34
N LEU A 337 -1.77 6.71 8.72
CA LEU A 337 -2.56 5.56 8.30
C LEU A 337 -3.86 5.43 9.10
N VAL A 338 -4.05 6.29 10.13
CA VAL A 338 -5.18 6.28 11.07
C VAL A 338 -5.36 4.89 11.70
N MET A 339 -4.27 4.30 12.12
CA MET A 339 -4.27 3.03 12.83
C MET A 339 -3.41 3.12 14.09
N PRO A 340 -3.68 2.31 15.12
CA PRO A 340 -2.82 2.24 16.30
C PRO A 340 -1.41 1.72 15.96
N GLU A 341 -0.41 2.14 16.73
CA GLU A 341 0.98 1.70 16.55
C GLU A 341 1.12 0.17 16.51
N PHE A 342 0.41 -0.54 17.40
CA PHE A 342 0.48 -2.00 17.46
C PHE A 342 -0.01 -2.70 16.17
N MET A 343 -0.95 -2.09 15.43
CA MET A 343 -1.37 -2.61 14.12
C MET A 343 -0.28 -2.42 13.07
N LEU A 344 0.47 -1.32 13.16
CA LEU A 344 1.57 -1.03 12.23
C LEU A 344 2.81 -1.87 12.52
N THR A 345 3.12 -2.11 13.79
CA THR A 345 4.32 -2.82 14.22
C THR A 345 4.09 -4.30 14.48
N SER A 346 2.83 -4.74 14.55
CA SER A 346 2.41 -6.08 15.00
C SER A 346 2.92 -6.41 16.43
N ASP A 347 3.21 -5.38 17.24
CA ASP A 347 3.68 -5.51 18.63
C ASP A 347 2.63 -4.96 19.60
N ALA A 348 1.99 -5.86 20.34
CA ALA A 348 1.03 -5.55 21.39
C ALA A 348 1.60 -5.72 22.80
N SER A 349 2.92 -5.89 22.97
CA SER A 349 3.55 -6.18 24.25
C SER A 349 3.31 -5.13 25.34
N ASN A 350 3.14 -3.87 24.95
CA ASN A 350 2.87 -2.74 25.84
C ASN A 350 1.39 -2.35 25.94
N ALA A 351 0.49 -3.12 25.33
CA ALA A 351 -0.94 -2.81 25.27
C ALA A 351 -1.73 -3.73 26.21
N ASN A 352 -2.72 -3.18 26.94
CA ASN A 352 -3.72 -3.98 27.63
C ASN A 352 -5.04 -3.96 26.85
N TYR A 353 -5.94 -4.91 27.15
CA TYR A 353 -7.20 -5.06 26.45
C TYR A 353 -8.02 -3.76 26.38
N ALA A 354 -8.11 -3.03 27.48
CA ALA A 354 -8.90 -1.80 27.53
C ALA A 354 -8.28 -0.67 26.67
N SER A 355 -6.96 -0.49 26.75
CA SER A 355 -6.27 0.52 25.93
C SER A 355 -6.32 0.20 24.43
N THR A 356 -6.22 -1.09 24.09
CA THR A 356 -6.34 -1.55 22.69
C THR A 356 -7.74 -1.27 22.14
N MET A 357 -8.79 -1.55 22.91
CA MET A 357 -10.17 -1.24 22.50
C MET A 357 -10.39 0.23 22.18
N VAL A 358 -9.87 1.12 23.03
CA VAL A 358 -10.01 2.57 22.82
C VAL A 358 -9.20 3.02 21.61
N ALA A 359 -7.98 2.49 21.44
CA ALA A 359 -7.08 2.88 20.36
C ALA A 359 -7.59 2.44 18.98
N GLU A 360 -8.34 1.33 18.88
CA GLU A 360 -8.90 0.85 17.60
C GLU A 360 -10.16 1.61 17.17
N GLY A 361 -10.81 2.33 18.05
CA GLY A 361 -12.04 3.07 17.73
C GLY A 361 -11.92 3.97 16.50
N PRO A 362 -10.93 4.87 16.40
CA PRO A 362 -10.72 5.71 15.24
C PRO A 362 -10.43 4.92 13.96
N ALA A 363 -9.62 3.86 14.05
CA ALA A 363 -9.28 2.99 12.92
C ALA A 363 -10.53 2.28 12.37
N THR A 364 -11.35 1.70 13.22
CA THR A 364 -12.62 1.06 12.84
C THR A 364 -13.53 2.03 12.10
N ARG A 365 -13.69 3.26 12.60
CA ARG A 365 -14.51 4.30 11.95
C ARG A 365 -13.94 4.69 10.59
N MET A 366 -12.63 4.81 10.49
CA MET A 366 -11.98 5.09 9.21
C MET A 366 -12.21 3.94 8.21
N PHE A 367 -12.02 2.69 8.63
CA PHE A 367 -12.24 1.55 7.74
C PHE A 367 -13.69 1.44 7.29
N GLN A 368 -14.68 1.70 8.17
CA GLN A 368 -16.09 1.77 7.77
C GLN A 368 -16.32 2.83 6.69
N ARG A 369 -15.71 4.02 6.83
CA ARG A 369 -15.80 5.07 5.82
C ARG A 369 -15.17 4.65 4.50
N LEU A 370 -14.00 4.02 4.53
CA LEU A 370 -13.30 3.56 3.33
C LEU A 370 -14.02 2.38 2.65
N GLN A 371 -14.67 1.50 3.41
CA GLN A 371 -15.55 0.47 2.88
C GLN A 371 -16.75 1.09 2.13
N ALA A 372 -17.37 2.11 2.72
CA ALA A 372 -18.48 2.81 2.06
C ALA A 372 -18.05 3.53 0.78
N GLU A 373 -16.86 4.13 0.77
CA GLU A 373 -16.27 4.75 -0.41
C GLU A 373 -15.96 3.71 -1.50
N GLN A 374 -15.37 2.57 -1.12
CA GLN A 374 -15.11 1.45 -2.04
C GLN A 374 -16.41 0.90 -2.64
N ILE A 375 -17.46 0.75 -1.83
CA ILE A 375 -18.80 0.31 -2.29
C ILE A 375 -19.37 1.31 -3.29
N ALA A 376 -19.28 2.62 -3.05
CA ALA A 376 -19.78 3.62 -3.97
C ALA A 376 -19.08 3.55 -5.34
N ASP A 377 -17.75 3.41 -5.33
CA ASP A 377 -16.95 3.22 -6.55
C ASP A 377 -17.33 1.93 -7.29
N ASP A 378 -17.54 0.84 -6.57
CA ASP A 378 -17.90 -0.45 -7.15
C ASP A 378 -19.32 -0.43 -7.72
N LEU A 379 -20.26 0.22 -7.05
CA LEU A 379 -21.62 0.39 -7.57
C LEU A 379 -21.65 1.22 -8.86
N ASP A 380 -20.87 2.30 -8.95
CA ASP A 380 -20.73 3.05 -10.21
C ASP A 380 -20.22 2.14 -11.34
N LEU A 381 -19.19 1.33 -11.07
CA LEU A 381 -18.66 0.38 -12.03
C LEU A 381 -19.70 -0.67 -12.44
N LEU A 382 -20.38 -1.30 -11.49
CA LEU A 382 -21.39 -2.32 -11.75
C LEU A 382 -22.58 -1.75 -12.54
N TRP A 383 -22.98 -0.51 -12.27
CA TRP A 383 -23.98 0.17 -13.07
C TRP A 383 -23.51 0.45 -14.50
N ARG A 384 -22.24 0.72 -14.74
CA ARG A 384 -21.67 0.79 -16.10
C ARG A 384 -21.75 -0.57 -16.79
N VAL A 385 -21.49 -1.67 -16.08
CA VAL A 385 -21.64 -3.04 -16.61
C VAL A 385 -23.08 -3.33 -17.01
N VAL A 386 -24.04 -3.03 -16.13
CA VAL A 386 -25.48 -3.24 -16.40
C VAL A 386 -25.94 -2.40 -17.61
N ARG A 387 -25.54 -1.12 -17.69
CA ARG A 387 -25.86 -0.25 -18.83
C ARG A 387 -25.34 -0.81 -20.16
N ARG A 388 -24.12 -1.33 -20.16
CA ARG A 388 -23.49 -1.93 -21.36
C ARG A 388 -24.18 -3.23 -21.77
N ALA A 389 -24.55 -4.06 -20.81
CA ALA A 389 -25.30 -5.29 -21.05
C ALA A 389 -26.70 -4.99 -21.60
N ALA A 390 -27.40 -3.98 -21.09
CA ALA A 390 -28.67 -3.52 -21.61
C ALA A 390 -28.54 -2.95 -23.05
N ALA A 391 -27.51 -2.14 -23.31
CA ALA A 391 -27.22 -1.61 -24.64
C ALA A 391 -26.92 -2.71 -25.69
N ALA A 392 -26.29 -3.81 -25.22
CA ALA A 392 -26.03 -5.01 -26.05
C ALA A 392 -27.22 -5.97 -26.16
N GLY A 393 -28.36 -5.66 -25.52
CA GLY A 393 -29.57 -6.50 -25.55
C GLY A 393 -29.55 -7.73 -24.65
N ARG A 394 -28.58 -7.86 -23.73
CA ARG A 394 -28.54 -8.96 -22.72
C ARG A 394 -29.59 -8.77 -21.63
N LEU A 395 -29.93 -7.53 -21.33
CA LEU A 395 -30.96 -7.14 -20.39
C LEU A 395 -31.98 -6.21 -21.03
N PRO A 396 -33.26 -6.23 -20.61
CA PRO A 396 -34.25 -5.27 -21.05
C PRO A 396 -33.88 -3.87 -20.51
N ALA A 397 -34.25 -2.83 -21.26
CA ALA A 397 -33.90 -1.44 -20.95
C ALA A 397 -34.47 -0.94 -19.62
N ASP A 398 -35.61 -1.47 -19.19
CA ASP A 398 -36.29 -1.18 -17.93
C ASP A 398 -35.52 -1.70 -16.70
N ALA A 399 -34.51 -2.60 -16.88
CA ALA A 399 -33.65 -3.06 -15.81
C ALA A 399 -32.94 -1.90 -15.06
N LEU A 400 -32.59 -0.83 -15.78
CA LEU A 400 -31.91 0.34 -15.21
C LEU A 400 -32.79 1.11 -14.20
N ASP A 401 -34.12 1.11 -14.40
CA ASP A 401 -35.07 1.83 -13.55
C ASP A 401 -35.68 0.93 -12.46
N ALA A 402 -35.86 -0.35 -12.76
CA ALA A 402 -36.61 -1.29 -11.94
C ALA A 402 -35.72 -1.98 -10.87
N ILE A 403 -34.42 -2.09 -11.12
CA ILE A 403 -33.48 -2.80 -10.24
C ILE A 403 -32.67 -1.83 -9.39
N GLU A 404 -32.26 -2.30 -8.22
CA GLU A 404 -31.29 -1.69 -7.31
C GLU A 404 -30.22 -2.71 -6.97
N ILE A 405 -28.96 -2.30 -7.00
CA ILE A 405 -27.84 -3.14 -6.57
C ILE A 405 -27.48 -2.78 -5.13
N GLN A 406 -27.71 -3.68 -4.23
CA GLN A 406 -27.30 -3.56 -2.83
C GLN A 406 -25.92 -4.13 -2.66
N ALA A 407 -25.07 -3.47 -1.86
CA ALA A 407 -23.72 -3.92 -1.58
C ALA A 407 -23.49 -4.02 -0.07
N ALA A 408 -22.71 -5.01 0.35
CA ALA A 408 -22.29 -5.14 1.73
C ALA A 408 -20.78 -5.41 1.80
N ALA A 409 -20.09 -4.68 2.68
CA ALA A 409 -18.71 -4.94 3.02
C ALA A 409 -18.63 -6.07 4.07
N PRO A 410 -17.50 -6.80 4.13
CA PRO A 410 -17.25 -7.73 5.22
C PRO A 410 -17.25 -7.02 6.57
N SER A 411 -17.72 -7.70 7.62
CA SER A 411 -17.70 -7.14 8.97
C SER A 411 -16.26 -6.86 9.40
N LEU A 412 -16.05 -5.71 10.02
CA LEU A 412 -14.78 -5.43 10.68
C LEU A 412 -14.64 -6.36 11.89
N ALA A 413 -13.39 -6.78 12.17
CA ALA A 413 -13.08 -7.84 13.14
C ALA A 413 -13.92 -7.81 14.42
N VAL A 414 -14.57 -8.93 14.68
CA VAL A 414 -15.37 -9.18 15.85
C VAL A 414 -14.47 -9.63 16.98
N ARG A 415 -14.36 -8.82 18.04
CA ARG A 415 -13.54 -9.15 19.21
C ARG A 415 -14.17 -10.16 20.13
N ASP A 416 -15.47 -10.11 20.24
CA ASP A 416 -16.26 -11.03 21.01
C ASP A 416 -17.41 -11.57 20.14
N PRO A 417 -17.17 -12.68 19.42
CA PRO A 417 -18.17 -13.28 18.56
C PRO A 417 -19.46 -13.65 19.31
N LEU A 418 -19.35 -14.00 20.60
CA LEU A 418 -20.51 -14.37 21.42
C LEU A 418 -21.36 -13.12 21.74
N ALA A 419 -20.73 -12.05 22.19
CA ALA A 419 -21.43 -10.79 22.47
C ALA A 419 -22.11 -10.25 21.22
N GLU A 420 -21.43 -10.26 20.06
CA GLU A 420 -22.01 -9.79 18.80
C GLU A 420 -23.17 -10.66 18.33
N ALA A 421 -23.04 -11.99 18.41
CA ALA A 421 -24.15 -12.89 18.11
C ALA A 421 -25.36 -12.68 19.03
N GLN A 422 -25.13 -12.36 20.31
CA GLN A 422 -26.19 -12.00 21.24
C GLN A 422 -26.89 -10.69 20.88
N VAL A 423 -26.11 -9.66 20.51
CA VAL A 423 -26.65 -8.37 20.04
C VAL A 423 -27.45 -8.56 18.76
N ALA A 424 -26.91 -9.30 17.77
CA ALA A 424 -27.60 -9.58 16.53
C ALA A 424 -28.91 -10.36 16.76
N ARG A 425 -28.90 -11.33 17.68
CA ARG A 425 -30.11 -12.07 18.09
C ARG A 425 -31.16 -11.14 18.71
N ILE A 426 -30.76 -10.23 19.60
CA ILE A 426 -31.64 -9.24 20.20
C ILE A 426 -32.23 -8.31 19.14
N GLN A 427 -31.41 -7.82 18.23
CA GLN A 427 -31.84 -6.93 17.13
C GLN A 427 -32.81 -7.65 16.19
N SER A 428 -32.55 -8.91 15.87
CA SER A 428 -33.42 -9.73 15.04
C SER A 428 -34.77 -10.00 15.74
N ALA A 429 -34.72 -10.35 17.03
CA ALA A 429 -35.94 -10.55 17.83
C ALA A 429 -36.77 -9.29 17.99
N SER A 430 -36.11 -8.11 18.00
CA SER A 430 -36.78 -6.80 18.09
C SER A 430 -37.24 -6.26 16.71
N GLY A 431 -37.07 -7.03 15.64
CA GLY A 431 -37.46 -6.60 14.29
C GLY A 431 -36.61 -5.49 13.66
N ILE A 432 -35.45 -5.19 14.25
CA ILE A 432 -34.52 -4.15 13.75
C ILE A 432 -33.58 -4.73 12.68
N LEU A 433 -33.20 -6.01 12.81
CA LEU A 433 -32.28 -6.71 11.91
C LEU A 433 -33.01 -7.86 11.23
N SER A 434 -33.06 -7.83 9.89
CA SER A 434 -33.63 -8.96 9.14
C SER A 434 -32.67 -10.14 9.08
N PRO A 435 -33.16 -11.39 8.97
CA PRO A 435 -32.30 -12.55 8.79
C PRO A 435 -31.38 -12.47 7.57
N GLN A 436 -31.86 -11.86 6.48
CA GLN A 436 -31.08 -11.63 5.26
C GLN A 436 -29.88 -10.71 5.52
N THR A 437 -30.12 -9.58 6.20
CA THR A 437 -29.05 -8.64 6.54
C THR A 437 -28.06 -9.27 7.53
N TRP A 438 -28.53 -10.09 8.46
CA TRP A 438 -27.64 -10.79 9.37
C TRP A 438 -26.77 -11.81 8.65
N SER A 439 -27.35 -12.62 7.76
CA SER A 439 -26.63 -13.56 6.92
C SER A 439 -25.55 -12.86 6.09
N GLN A 440 -25.90 -11.77 5.40
CA GLN A 440 -24.93 -10.94 4.64
C GLN A 440 -23.77 -10.41 5.50
N ARG A 441 -24.06 -9.90 6.70
CA ARG A 441 -23.02 -9.44 7.63
C ARG A 441 -22.08 -10.55 8.06
N SER A 442 -22.58 -11.79 8.12
CA SER A 442 -21.80 -13.00 8.42
C SER A 442 -21.08 -13.58 7.20
N GLY A 443 -21.21 -12.95 6.02
CA GLY A 443 -20.60 -13.41 4.77
C GLY A 443 -21.32 -14.58 4.12
N LEU A 444 -22.60 -14.84 4.51
CA LEU A 444 -23.41 -15.94 4.01
C LEU A 444 -24.54 -15.41 3.12
N ASP A 445 -24.92 -16.16 2.09
CA ASP A 445 -26.12 -15.91 1.32
C ASP A 445 -27.33 -16.55 2.02
N TYR A 446 -28.32 -15.76 2.37
CA TYR A 446 -29.48 -16.22 3.13
C TYR A 446 -30.31 -17.26 2.36
N ASP A 447 -30.53 -17.04 1.06
CA ASP A 447 -31.38 -17.93 0.27
C ASP A 447 -30.67 -19.28 0.03
N GLN A 448 -29.36 -19.25 -0.20
CA GLN A 448 -28.52 -20.45 -0.27
C GLN A 448 -28.52 -21.22 1.04
N GLU A 449 -28.36 -20.52 2.17
CA GLU A 449 -28.38 -21.15 3.49
C GLU A 449 -29.74 -21.73 3.84
N GLN A 450 -30.85 -21.09 3.44
CA GLN A 450 -32.17 -21.66 3.60
C GLN A 450 -32.36 -22.93 2.77
N ALA A 451 -31.85 -22.95 1.53
CA ALA A 451 -31.85 -24.15 0.68
C ALA A 451 -31.04 -25.28 1.28
N ASN A 452 -29.85 -24.97 1.82
CA ASN A 452 -28.96 -25.91 2.47
C ASN A 452 -29.63 -26.50 3.73
N LEU A 453 -30.28 -25.68 4.56
CA LEU A 453 -30.99 -26.09 5.75
C LEU A 453 -32.20 -26.99 5.40
N ALA A 454 -32.95 -26.63 4.37
CA ALA A 454 -34.08 -27.44 3.89
C ALA A 454 -33.62 -28.84 3.41
N ALA A 455 -32.53 -28.89 2.65
CA ALA A 455 -31.91 -30.13 2.20
C ALA A 455 -31.42 -31.00 3.37
N HIS A 456 -30.82 -30.40 4.39
CA HIS A 456 -30.37 -31.09 5.59
C HIS A 456 -31.52 -31.65 6.40
N HIS A 457 -32.58 -30.89 6.61
CA HIS A 457 -33.80 -31.37 7.32
C HIS A 457 -34.53 -32.48 6.55
N GLY A 458 -34.53 -32.42 5.21
CA GLY A 458 -35.07 -33.49 4.37
C GLY A 458 -34.33 -34.82 4.55
N GLN A 459 -33.01 -34.76 4.65
CA GLN A 459 -32.17 -35.97 4.88
C GLN A 459 -32.37 -36.58 6.30
N GLN A 460 -32.57 -35.73 7.31
CA GLN A 460 -32.83 -36.23 8.68
C GLN A 460 -34.22 -36.87 8.85
N SER A 461 -35.19 -36.46 8.05
CA SER A 461 -36.53 -37.06 8.09
C SER A 461 -36.60 -38.42 7.38
N THR A 462 -35.79 -38.65 6.35
CA THR A 462 -35.69 -39.93 5.65
C THR A 462 -34.88 -40.99 6.43
N GLY A 463 -33.88 -40.58 7.22
CA GLY A 463 -33.07 -41.49 8.03
C GLY A 463 -33.71 -41.93 9.36
N LYS A 464 -34.90 -41.42 9.72
CA LYS A 464 -35.67 -41.87 10.92
C LYS A 464 -36.75 -42.89 10.61
N ASN A 465 -36.95 -43.21 9.33
CA ASN A 465 -37.95 -44.20 8.89
C ASN A 465 -37.32 -45.52 8.39
N GLU A 466 -36.03 -45.71 8.56
CA GLU A 466 -35.33 -47.00 8.47
C GLU A 466 -34.92 -47.45 9.89
#